data_4d5f1e1a0a1f9e5928b5afaa3dae671d
#
_entry.id   4d5f1e1a0a1f9e5928b5afaa3dae671d
#
_cell.length_a   1.000
_cell.length_b   1.000
_cell.length_c   1.000
_cell.angle_alpha   90.00
_cell.angle_beta   90.00
_cell.angle_gamma   90.00
#
_symmetry.space_group_name_H-M   'P 1'
#
loop_
_entity.id
_entity.type
_entity.pdbx_description
1 polymer ?
#
loop_
_entity_poly.entity_id
_entity_poly.type
_entity_poly.pdbx_seq_one_letter_code
_entity_poly.pdbx_strand_id
1 'polypeptide(L)'
;MLIRWATENDLPAWYELATEVLQIFQHPADMGAELKSKASGLGTVGRQEMLTAIDNSGKNMGFICFSRTDNSITWFAVSEKYRGQGAGDQLLKTALLQLDITKDIAVITFPTDYPQGAAARTLYKKYGFNIEKPCTHDGLPRSEMKRPASNDLIALRESVQKKALRYYNSRYSRIRENHIR
;
A
#
# COMPACT_ATOMS: atom_id res chain seq x y z
N MET A 1 -2.09 -14.65 6.92
CA MET A 1 -2.10 -13.48 6.02
C MET A 1 -0.74 -13.35 5.35
N LEU A 2 -0.72 -13.11 4.04
CA LEU A 2 0.48 -12.88 3.22
C LEU A 2 0.32 -11.58 2.43
N ILE A 3 1.38 -10.76 2.36
CA ILE A 3 1.45 -9.61 1.45
C ILE A 3 2.29 -9.99 0.25
N ARG A 4 1.77 -9.75 -0.94
CA ARG A 4 2.47 -10.00 -2.20
C ARG A 4 2.14 -8.95 -3.26
N TRP A 5 2.91 -8.93 -4.32
CA TRP A 5 2.56 -8.16 -5.52
C TRP A 5 1.22 -8.64 -6.06
N ALA A 6 0.37 -7.69 -6.42
CA ALA A 6 -0.85 -8.00 -7.15
C ALA A 6 -0.50 -8.43 -8.58
N THR A 7 -1.32 -9.29 -9.13
CA THR A 7 -1.27 -9.77 -10.50
C THR A 7 -2.55 -9.38 -11.24
N GLU A 8 -2.60 -9.59 -12.53
CA GLU A 8 -3.84 -9.36 -13.32
C GLU A 8 -5.02 -10.17 -12.81
N ASN A 9 -4.76 -11.37 -12.26
CA ASN A 9 -5.80 -12.23 -11.67
C ASN A 9 -6.44 -11.64 -10.40
N ASP A 10 -5.82 -10.65 -9.78
CA ASP A 10 -6.35 -9.96 -8.59
C ASP A 10 -7.24 -8.77 -8.95
N LEU A 11 -7.22 -8.31 -10.22
CA LEU A 11 -7.99 -7.14 -10.64
C LEU A 11 -9.50 -7.26 -10.40
N PRO A 12 -10.16 -8.40 -10.64
CA PRO A 12 -11.58 -8.56 -10.29
C PRO A 12 -11.86 -8.26 -8.81
N ALA A 13 -11.07 -8.82 -7.89
CA ALA A 13 -11.21 -8.58 -6.45
C ALA A 13 -10.89 -7.13 -6.06
N TRP A 14 -9.92 -6.50 -6.75
CA TRP A 14 -9.64 -5.08 -6.56
C TRP A 14 -10.83 -4.21 -7.00
N TYR A 15 -11.49 -4.53 -8.13
CA TYR A 15 -12.69 -3.80 -8.58
C TYR A 15 -13.86 -3.97 -7.62
N GLU A 16 -14.07 -5.18 -7.09
CA GLU A 16 -15.10 -5.41 -6.08
C GLU A 16 -14.86 -4.54 -4.85
N LEU A 17 -13.62 -4.51 -4.35
CA LEU A 17 -13.27 -3.68 -3.21
C LEU A 17 -13.38 -2.18 -3.53
N ALA A 18 -12.96 -1.74 -4.72
CA ALA A 18 -13.11 -0.36 -5.14
C ALA A 18 -14.59 0.06 -5.17
N THR A 19 -15.47 -0.81 -5.62
CA THR A 19 -16.92 -0.60 -5.60
C THR A 19 -17.47 -0.55 -4.18
N GLU A 20 -17.02 -1.44 -3.28
CA GLU A 20 -17.39 -1.44 -1.85
C GLU A 20 -17.08 -0.09 -1.18
N VAL A 21 -15.93 0.51 -1.51
CA VAL A 21 -15.49 1.75 -0.86
C VAL A 21 -15.90 3.04 -1.59
N LEU A 22 -16.43 2.96 -2.81
CA LEU A 22 -16.82 4.14 -3.62
C LEU A 22 -17.75 5.10 -2.88
N GLN A 23 -18.75 4.59 -2.18
CA GLN A 23 -19.70 5.40 -1.43
C GLN A 23 -19.02 6.17 -0.28
N ILE A 24 -17.96 5.58 0.30
CA ILE A 24 -17.19 6.21 1.36
C ILE A 24 -16.38 7.39 0.79
N PHE A 25 -15.85 7.23 -0.42
CA PHE A 25 -15.01 8.25 -1.07
C PHE A 25 -15.81 9.42 -1.66
N GLN A 26 -17.15 9.38 -1.63
CA GLN A 26 -18.04 10.44 -2.19
C GLN A 26 -17.75 10.75 -3.67
N HIS A 27 -17.24 9.78 -4.40
CA HIS A 27 -16.98 9.97 -5.82
C HIS A 27 -18.27 9.89 -6.64
N PRO A 28 -18.42 10.70 -7.70
CA PRO A 28 -19.51 10.55 -8.65
C PRO A 28 -19.54 9.13 -9.22
N ALA A 29 -20.73 8.66 -9.62
CA ALA A 29 -20.95 7.30 -10.13
C ALA A 29 -20.03 6.92 -11.32
N ASP A 30 -19.50 7.91 -12.03
CA ASP A 30 -18.59 7.74 -13.18
C ASP A 30 -17.19 7.24 -12.80
N MET A 31 -16.81 7.37 -11.54
CA MET A 31 -15.49 6.89 -11.10
C MET A 31 -15.31 5.37 -11.21
N GLY A 32 -16.41 4.61 -11.24
CA GLY A 32 -16.33 3.18 -11.55
C GLY A 32 -15.72 2.90 -12.93
N ALA A 33 -16.02 3.75 -13.92
CA ALA A 33 -15.42 3.67 -15.25
C ALA A 33 -13.97 4.16 -15.26
N GLU A 34 -13.65 5.21 -14.51
CA GLU A 34 -12.29 5.73 -14.39
C GLU A 34 -11.36 4.79 -13.61
N LEU A 35 -11.84 4.21 -12.51
CA LEU A 35 -11.12 3.16 -11.79
C LEU A 35 -10.88 1.94 -12.68
N LYS A 36 -11.90 1.50 -13.44
CA LYS A 36 -11.74 0.44 -14.44
C LYS A 36 -10.73 0.82 -15.53
N SER A 37 -10.74 2.07 -16.00
CA SER A 37 -9.80 2.57 -16.99
C SER A 37 -8.37 2.69 -16.45
N LYS A 38 -8.18 3.22 -15.26
CA LYS A 38 -6.87 3.33 -14.60
C LYS A 38 -6.29 1.97 -14.23
N ALA A 39 -7.12 0.99 -13.91
CA ALA A 39 -6.68 -0.35 -13.58
C ALA A 39 -6.52 -1.25 -14.82
N SER A 40 -7.33 -1.07 -15.86
CA SER A 40 -7.14 -1.74 -17.16
C SER A 40 -5.89 -1.24 -17.88
N GLY A 41 -5.38 -0.06 -17.52
CA GLY A 41 -3.99 0.20 -17.78
C GLY A 41 -3.19 -0.78 -16.93
N LEU A 42 -2.80 -1.91 -17.49
CA LEU A 42 -1.77 -2.86 -17.07
C LEU A 42 -0.55 -2.18 -16.39
N GLY A 43 -0.60 -0.85 -16.31
CA GLY A 43 0.42 0.02 -15.81
C GLY A 43 0.76 -0.23 -14.35
N THR A 44 -0.21 -0.23 -13.43
CA THR A 44 0.09 -0.31 -11.98
C THR A 44 0.55 -1.72 -11.59
N VAL A 45 -0.11 -2.77 -12.13
CA VAL A 45 0.31 -4.16 -11.93
C VAL A 45 1.62 -4.42 -12.68
N GLY A 46 1.74 -4.01 -13.94
CA GLY A 46 2.94 -4.21 -14.76
C GLY A 46 4.17 -3.47 -14.22
N ARG A 47 4.00 -2.30 -13.58
CA ARG A 47 5.09 -1.59 -12.89
C ARG A 47 5.39 -2.13 -11.50
N GLN A 48 4.64 -3.12 -11.02
CA GLN A 48 4.72 -3.60 -9.64
C GLN A 48 4.54 -2.46 -8.62
N GLU A 49 3.47 -1.68 -8.78
CA GLU A 49 3.08 -0.58 -7.91
C GLU A 49 1.75 -0.86 -7.19
N MET A 50 1.35 -2.14 -7.12
CA MET A 50 0.19 -2.61 -6.39
C MET A 50 0.54 -3.85 -5.56
N LEU A 51 0.22 -3.80 -4.27
CA LEU A 51 0.31 -4.92 -3.34
C LEU A 51 -1.09 -5.36 -2.91
N THR A 52 -1.25 -6.64 -2.63
CA THR A 52 -2.45 -7.20 -2.02
C THR A 52 -2.14 -7.97 -0.76
N ALA A 53 -3.04 -7.91 0.21
CA ALA A 53 -3.08 -8.79 1.37
C ALA A 53 -4.03 -9.96 1.08
N ILE A 54 -3.58 -11.18 1.28
CA ILE A 54 -4.40 -12.38 1.13
C ILE A 54 -4.49 -13.15 2.45
N ASP A 55 -5.66 -13.72 2.73
CA ASP A 55 -5.88 -14.57 3.89
C ASP A 55 -5.32 -15.99 3.67
N ASN A 56 -5.47 -16.86 4.65
CA ASN A 56 -4.98 -18.24 4.58
C ASN A 56 -5.74 -19.10 3.55
N SER A 57 -6.90 -18.65 3.09
CA SER A 57 -7.67 -19.30 2.02
C SER A 57 -7.35 -18.78 0.63
N GLY A 58 -6.43 -17.80 0.51
CA GLY A 58 -6.04 -17.15 -0.74
C GLY A 58 -6.96 -16.02 -1.18
N LYS A 59 -7.92 -15.57 -0.34
CA LYS A 59 -8.83 -14.46 -0.66
C LYS A 59 -8.17 -13.11 -0.38
N ASN A 60 -8.41 -12.15 -1.27
CA ASN A 60 -7.93 -10.79 -1.12
C ASN A 60 -8.65 -10.09 0.05
N MET A 61 -7.87 -9.54 0.97
CA MET A 61 -8.32 -8.78 2.13
C MET A 61 -8.30 -7.26 1.88
N GLY A 62 -7.41 -6.81 1.03
CA GLY A 62 -7.20 -5.40 0.72
C GLY A 62 -6.06 -5.19 -0.26
N PHE A 63 -5.96 -3.95 -0.74
CA PHE A 63 -4.94 -3.54 -1.70
C PHE A 63 -4.37 -2.19 -1.32
N ILE A 64 -3.14 -1.94 -1.75
CA ILE A 64 -2.50 -0.64 -1.73
C ILE A 64 -1.77 -0.40 -3.06
N CYS A 65 -2.01 0.77 -3.65
CA CYS A 65 -1.31 1.24 -4.83
C CYS A 65 -0.42 2.42 -4.44
N PHE A 66 0.70 2.54 -5.11
CA PHE A 66 1.65 3.63 -4.90
C PHE A 66 2.32 4.01 -6.23
N SER A 67 2.91 5.17 -6.28
CA SER A 67 3.71 5.67 -7.41
C SER A 67 5.13 5.89 -6.94
N ARG A 68 6.09 5.18 -7.54
CA ARG A 68 7.52 5.46 -7.31
C ARG A 68 7.96 6.77 -7.93
N THR A 69 7.34 7.15 -9.04
CA THR A 69 7.62 8.42 -9.73
C THR A 69 7.25 9.61 -8.87
N ASP A 70 6.05 9.59 -8.27
CA ASP A 70 5.53 10.69 -7.44
C ASP A 70 5.87 10.50 -5.96
N ASN A 71 6.49 9.38 -5.60
CA ASN A 71 6.82 8.99 -4.24
C ASN A 71 5.60 9.07 -3.31
N SER A 72 4.49 8.45 -3.69
CA SER A 72 3.21 8.63 -3.04
C SER A 72 2.39 7.34 -2.95
N ILE A 73 1.48 7.30 -1.96
CA ILE A 73 0.39 6.32 -1.92
C ILE A 73 -0.77 6.87 -2.75
N THR A 74 -1.18 6.14 -3.77
CA THR A 74 -2.18 6.59 -4.74
C THR A 74 -3.56 6.00 -4.49
N TRP A 75 -3.66 4.83 -3.88
CA TRP A 75 -4.90 4.18 -3.49
C TRP A 75 -4.69 3.18 -2.37
N PHE A 76 -5.64 3.07 -1.43
CA PHE A 76 -5.53 2.14 -0.33
C PHE A 76 -6.89 1.83 0.29
N ALA A 77 -7.24 0.55 0.33
CA ALA A 77 -8.42 0.07 1.04
C ALA A 77 -8.26 -1.35 1.57
N VAL A 78 -8.99 -1.65 2.65
CA VAL A 78 -9.19 -2.99 3.22
C VAL A 78 -10.69 -3.22 3.30
N SER A 79 -11.15 -4.36 2.76
CA SER A 79 -12.55 -4.76 2.81
C SER A 79 -13.05 -4.79 4.25
N GLU A 80 -14.28 -4.33 4.46
CA GLU A 80 -14.87 -4.16 5.79
C GLU A 80 -14.76 -5.42 6.65
N LYS A 81 -15.04 -6.57 6.07
CA LYS A 81 -14.99 -7.89 6.74
C LYS A 81 -13.60 -8.29 7.26
N TYR A 82 -12.54 -7.62 6.76
CA TYR A 82 -11.15 -7.91 7.14
C TYR A 82 -10.49 -6.77 7.93
N ARG A 83 -11.23 -5.70 8.25
CA ARG A 83 -10.72 -4.61 9.10
C ARG A 83 -10.40 -5.13 10.51
N GLY A 84 -9.51 -4.45 11.20
CA GLY A 84 -9.05 -4.84 12.53
C GLY A 84 -8.12 -6.05 12.58
N GLN A 85 -7.87 -6.74 11.46
CA GLN A 85 -7.01 -7.93 11.39
C GLN A 85 -5.56 -7.65 10.99
N GLY A 86 -5.15 -6.37 10.95
CA GLY A 86 -3.78 -5.97 10.64
C GLY A 86 -3.42 -5.88 9.16
N ALA A 87 -4.35 -6.18 8.23
CA ALA A 87 -4.08 -6.16 6.79
C ALA A 87 -3.62 -4.78 6.31
N GLY A 88 -4.28 -3.72 6.74
CA GLY A 88 -3.89 -2.35 6.40
C GLY A 88 -2.50 -1.98 6.92
N ASP A 89 -2.19 -2.36 8.13
CA ASP A 89 -0.87 -2.12 8.74
C ASP A 89 0.26 -2.78 7.93
N GLN A 90 0.10 -4.04 7.56
CA GLN A 90 1.10 -4.77 6.79
C GLN A 90 1.20 -4.27 5.34
N LEU A 91 0.08 -3.92 4.70
CA LEU A 91 0.08 -3.33 3.35
C LEU A 91 0.85 -2.01 3.34
N LEU A 92 0.52 -1.07 4.23
CA LEU A 92 1.19 0.23 4.27
C LEU A 92 2.67 0.08 4.60
N LYS A 93 3.02 -0.73 5.60
CA LYS A 93 4.42 -1.02 5.94
C LYS A 93 5.20 -1.56 4.74
N THR A 94 4.61 -2.49 3.98
CA THR A 94 5.28 -3.10 2.83
C THR A 94 5.40 -2.11 1.66
N ALA A 95 4.38 -1.29 1.41
CA ALA A 95 4.41 -0.25 0.38
C ALA A 95 5.50 0.81 0.66
N LEU A 96 5.63 1.25 1.91
CA LEU A 96 6.66 2.22 2.31
C LEU A 96 8.09 1.71 2.05
N LEU A 97 8.32 0.39 2.07
CA LEU A 97 9.62 -0.20 1.71
C LEU A 97 9.91 -0.13 0.20
N GLN A 98 8.91 0.19 -0.62
CA GLN A 98 9.03 0.31 -2.08
C GLN A 98 9.23 1.75 -2.55
N LEU A 99 9.05 2.72 -1.65
CA LEU A 99 9.16 4.15 -1.91
C LEU A 99 10.53 4.71 -1.47
N ASP A 100 10.85 5.88 -1.99
CA ASP A 100 12.10 6.56 -1.66
C ASP A 100 11.97 7.30 -0.31
N ILE A 101 12.54 6.70 0.73
CA ILE A 101 12.51 7.22 2.10
C ILE A 101 13.44 8.43 2.32
N THR A 102 14.29 8.75 1.34
CA THR A 102 15.15 9.94 1.38
C THR A 102 14.43 11.21 0.93
N LYS A 103 13.18 11.07 0.50
CA LYS A 103 12.27 12.14 0.09
C LYS A 103 10.98 12.06 0.88
N ASP A 104 10.23 13.15 0.87
CA ASP A 104 8.88 13.15 1.42
C ASP A 104 8.01 12.13 0.67
N ILE A 105 7.21 11.37 1.42
CA ILE A 105 6.20 10.47 0.88
C ILE A 105 4.83 11.12 1.12
N ALA A 106 4.03 11.26 0.05
CA ALA A 106 2.73 11.89 0.12
C ALA A 106 1.57 10.87 0.05
N VAL A 107 0.44 11.24 0.62
CA VAL A 107 -0.86 10.60 0.40
C VAL A 107 -1.96 11.64 0.43
N ILE A 108 -2.93 11.54 -0.49
CA ILE A 108 -4.17 12.33 -0.45
C ILE A 108 -5.25 11.47 0.20
N THR A 109 -5.91 12.00 1.21
CA THR A 109 -6.92 11.29 2.00
C THR A 109 -8.10 12.21 2.34
N PHE A 110 -9.03 11.70 3.12
CA PHE A 110 -10.21 12.45 3.57
C PHE A 110 -9.83 13.67 4.41
N PRO A 111 -10.64 14.73 4.43
CA PRO A 111 -10.46 15.85 5.33
C PRO A 111 -10.45 15.42 6.80
N THR A 112 -9.90 16.25 7.67
CA THR A 112 -9.72 15.95 9.10
C THR A 112 -11.05 15.74 9.83
N ASP A 113 -12.09 16.45 9.42
CA ASP A 113 -13.45 16.41 9.97
C ASP A 113 -14.30 15.26 9.40
N TYR A 114 -13.79 14.46 8.47
CA TYR A 114 -14.52 13.35 7.87
C TYR A 114 -14.31 12.06 8.67
N PRO A 115 -15.34 11.53 9.38
CA PRO A 115 -15.19 10.40 10.29
C PRO A 115 -14.70 9.11 9.60
N GLN A 116 -15.15 8.87 8.36
CA GLN A 116 -14.80 7.67 7.60
C GLN A 116 -13.29 7.60 7.26
N GLY A 117 -12.61 8.75 7.25
CA GLY A 117 -11.17 8.84 7.07
C GLY A 117 -10.35 8.63 8.35
N ALA A 118 -10.98 8.59 9.53
CA ALA A 118 -10.27 8.60 10.81
C ALA A 118 -9.32 7.41 10.98
N ALA A 119 -9.76 6.20 10.61
CA ALA A 119 -8.92 4.99 10.71
C ALA A 119 -7.69 5.06 9.79
N ALA A 120 -7.88 5.52 8.54
CA ALA A 120 -6.77 5.69 7.60
C ALA A 120 -5.77 6.74 8.09
N ARG A 121 -6.25 7.91 8.56
CA ARG A 121 -5.38 8.95 9.12
C ARG A 121 -4.61 8.47 10.35
N THR A 122 -5.26 7.72 11.25
CA THR A 122 -4.58 7.12 12.41
C THR A 122 -3.45 6.19 11.96
N LEU A 123 -3.71 5.38 10.95
CA LEU A 123 -2.69 4.49 10.39
C LEU A 123 -1.55 5.27 9.73
N TYR A 124 -1.84 6.29 8.94
CA TYR A 124 -0.81 7.14 8.33
C TYR A 124 0.05 7.85 9.40
N LYS A 125 -0.58 8.41 10.44
CA LYS A 125 0.15 9.05 11.56
C LYS A 125 1.08 8.07 12.27
N LYS A 126 0.66 6.83 12.49
CA LYS A 126 1.49 5.75 13.05
C LYS A 126 2.78 5.54 12.23
N TYR A 127 2.71 5.74 10.92
CA TYR A 127 3.85 5.60 10.01
C TYR A 127 4.56 6.92 9.68
N GLY A 128 4.33 7.97 10.46
CA GLY A 128 5.07 9.24 10.39
C GLY A 128 4.52 10.26 9.38
N PHE A 129 3.31 10.08 8.84
CA PHE A 129 2.63 11.09 8.05
C PHE A 129 2.04 12.16 9.01
N ASN A 130 2.87 13.11 9.42
CA ASN A 130 2.56 14.10 10.44
C ASN A 130 2.42 15.53 9.92
N ILE A 131 2.73 15.77 8.64
CA ILE A 131 2.45 17.04 7.96
C ILE A 131 1.12 16.87 7.23
N GLU A 132 0.13 17.71 7.56
CA GLU A 132 -1.20 17.65 6.95
C GLU A 132 -1.61 19.03 6.47
N LYS A 133 -2.11 19.11 5.23
CA LYS A 133 -2.60 20.34 4.61
C LYS A 133 -3.93 20.07 3.89
N PRO A 134 -4.91 20.96 4.02
CA PRO A 134 -6.11 20.91 3.19
C PRO A 134 -5.73 21.05 1.72
N CYS A 135 -6.40 20.30 0.85
CA CYS A 135 -6.25 20.40 -0.60
C CYS A 135 -7.58 20.11 -1.29
N THR A 136 -7.63 20.35 -2.59
CA THR A 136 -8.72 19.88 -3.45
C THR A 136 -8.17 18.82 -4.40
N HIS A 137 -8.84 17.68 -4.48
CA HIS A 137 -8.46 16.61 -5.38
C HIS A 137 -9.74 16.02 -6.01
N ASP A 138 -9.75 15.88 -7.33
CA ASP A 138 -10.92 15.46 -8.12
C ASP A 138 -12.18 16.30 -7.79
N GLY A 139 -12.01 17.62 -7.60
CA GLY A 139 -13.10 18.55 -7.28
C GLY A 139 -13.64 18.45 -5.85
N LEU A 140 -13.09 17.61 -4.99
CA LEU A 140 -13.55 17.38 -3.63
C LEU A 140 -12.53 17.87 -2.59
N PRO A 141 -13.00 18.37 -1.43
CA PRO A 141 -12.12 18.66 -0.30
C PRO A 141 -11.38 17.40 0.15
N ARG A 142 -10.08 17.53 0.35
CA ARG A 142 -9.18 16.46 0.80
C ARG A 142 -8.12 17.00 1.75
N SER A 143 -7.34 16.12 2.35
CA SER A 143 -6.10 16.43 3.04
C SER A 143 -4.94 15.74 2.33
N GLU A 144 -3.89 16.50 2.02
CA GLU A 144 -2.59 15.95 1.70
C GLU A 144 -1.84 15.69 2.99
N MET A 145 -1.47 14.45 3.24
CA MET A 145 -0.59 14.10 4.35
C MET A 145 0.78 13.76 3.82
N LYS A 146 1.83 14.23 4.50
CA LYS A 146 3.23 13.94 4.16
C LYS A 146 3.96 13.31 5.33
N ARG A 147 4.73 12.32 4.97
CA ARG A 147 5.78 11.77 5.79
C ARG A 147 7.10 12.38 5.33
N PRO A 148 7.79 13.17 6.15
CA PRO A 148 9.08 13.74 5.77
C PRO A 148 10.14 12.65 5.56
N ALA A 149 11.13 12.97 4.76
CA ALA A 149 12.34 12.18 4.62
C ALA A 149 12.92 11.81 5.99
N SER A 150 13.30 10.54 6.20
CA SER A 150 13.79 10.08 7.49
C SER A 150 14.98 9.14 7.35
N ASN A 151 16.07 9.46 8.03
CA ASN A 151 17.25 8.61 8.12
C ASN A 151 17.01 7.32 8.93
N ASP A 152 16.04 7.30 9.85
CA ASP A 152 15.75 6.14 10.71
C ASP A 152 15.27 4.93 9.90
N LEU A 153 14.59 5.16 8.79
CA LEU A 153 14.15 4.08 7.91
C LEU A 153 15.26 3.56 7.00
N ILE A 154 16.27 4.35 6.72
CA ILE A 154 17.46 3.88 6.01
C ILE A 154 18.09 2.78 6.87
N ALA A 155 18.28 3.03 8.16
CA ALA A 155 18.78 2.05 9.12
C ALA A 155 17.89 0.81 9.23
N LEU A 156 16.55 0.99 9.22
CA LEU A 156 15.61 -0.13 9.24
C LEU A 156 15.66 -0.95 7.96
N ARG A 157 15.71 -0.31 6.80
CA ARG A 157 15.82 -0.98 5.48
C ARG A 157 17.12 -1.77 5.38
N GLU A 158 18.24 -1.19 5.77
CA GLU A 158 19.54 -1.86 5.82
C GLU A 158 19.53 -3.08 6.76
N SER A 159 18.91 -2.93 7.93
CA SER A 159 18.74 -4.01 8.91
C SER A 159 17.91 -5.17 8.34
N VAL A 160 16.83 -4.89 7.63
CA VAL A 160 15.97 -5.89 6.98
C VAL A 160 16.71 -6.57 5.83
N GLN A 161 17.40 -5.82 4.98
CA GLN A 161 18.21 -6.37 3.88
C GLN A 161 19.34 -7.26 4.41
N LYS A 162 20.01 -6.85 5.48
CA LYS A 162 21.09 -7.60 6.12
C LYS A 162 20.59 -8.92 6.72
N LYS A 163 19.37 -8.93 7.31
CA LYS A 163 18.72 -10.15 7.80
C LYS A 163 18.33 -11.09 6.65
N ALA A 164 17.76 -10.56 5.58
CA ALA A 164 17.39 -11.34 4.40
C ALA A 164 18.61 -11.99 3.74
N LEU A 165 19.70 -11.23 3.59
CA LEU A 165 20.96 -11.74 3.02
C LEU A 165 21.59 -12.82 3.90
N ARG A 166 21.58 -12.66 5.24
CA ARG A 166 22.06 -13.69 6.17
C ARG A 166 21.23 -14.99 6.06
N TYR A 167 19.89 -14.86 5.99
CA TYR A 167 19.01 -16.01 5.81
C TYR A 167 19.27 -16.72 4.49
N TYR A 168 19.42 -15.97 3.41
CA TYR A 168 19.74 -16.51 2.08
C TYR A 168 21.09 -17.25 2.10
N ASN A 169 22.13 -16.63 2.59
CA ASN A 169 23.48 -17.22 2.67
C ASN A 169 23.52 -18.46 3.56
N SER A 170 22.81 -18.48 4.70
CA SER A 170 22.75 -19.65 5.59
C SER A 170 22.03 -20.84 4.96
N ARG A 171 21.09 -20.60 4.06
CA ARG A 171 20.35 -21.65 3.36
C ARG A 171 21.14 -22.22 2.16
N TYR A 172 21.89 -21.37 1.48
CA TYR A 172 22.72 -21.79 0.35
C TYR A 172 24.04 -22.44 0.75
N SER A 173 24.64 -22.08 1.87
CA SER A 173 25.81 -22.80 2.40
C SER A 173 25.47 -24.24 2.76
N ARG A 174 24.31 -24.50 3.37
CA ARG A 174 23.84 -25.86 3.68
C ARG A 174 23.58 -26.72 2.43
N ILE A 175 23.15 -26.10 1.32
CA ILE A 175 22.91 -26.83 0.05
C ILE A 175 24.24 -27.20 -0.59
N ARG A 176 25.28 -26.37 -0.54
CA ARG A 176 26.62 -26.70 -1.06
C ARG A 176 27.30 -27.83 -0.29
N GLU A 177 27.19 -27.86 1.03
CA GLU A 177 27.80 -28.90 1.86
C GLU A 177 27.16 -30.29 1.65
N ASN A 178 25.86 -30.32 1.26
CA ASN A 178 25.17 -31.59 0.98
C ASN A 178 25.38 -32.16 -0.45
N HIS A 179 26.03 -31.41 -1.35
CA HIS A 179 26.31 -31.84 -2.73
C HIS A 179 27.79 -32.26 -2.93
N ILE A 180 28.61 -32.26 -1.88
CA ILE A 180 30.03 -32.64 -1.92
C ILE A 180 30.29 -33.95 -1.13
N ARG A 181 29.21 -34.69 -0.80
CA ARG A 181 29.35 -36.06 -0.22
C ARG A 181 28.84 -37.12 -1.18
#